data_5cf3f2f3ea7719cbd533b4f64cbce24a
#
_entry.id   5cf3f2f3ea7719cbd533b4f64cbce24a
#
_cell.length_a   1.000
_cell.length_b   1.000
_cell.length_c   1.000
_cell.angle_alpha   90.00
_cell.angle_beta   90.00
_cell.angle_gamma   90.00
#
_symmetry.space_group_name_H-M   'P 1'
#
loop_
_entity.id
_entity.type
_entity.pdbx_description
1 polymer ?
#
loop_
_entity_poly.entity_id
_entity_poly.type
_entity_poly.pdbx_seq_one_letter_code
_entity_poly.pdbx_strand_id
1 'polypeptide(L)'
;MTFHAGMEGLKKSQVGKARSRIWDALEKAAVDGVPYSTLQASLRDIRFQQREITSGGLPYGLHLLLNALPFEMNGGDVIRAFDLEPVLQQLDDEIKDPAFFKGLVRALLDNPTRLESTVFADAGYDANRIEQEAASLAHIEQHLSAEERARIEQESAELLRRQRQAMNKDVLPRIRPADVSPVPKPSFPVPEPVQQAVILPIASNGISYASILFDVSDFSTDEWNWLNLYASLMPDLGVADKTYEAASAWRQDLVPDFDVNLNVRQALDASLPLQISVEFCAKGLKEEQDKMQEALLETIAGARFDELERIAFLIDSMVQDVQNDLAEDGKRYASLAACAPWSRISQFEESVFGASGLPFFGQLQQQIGQQEGVRTIASRLKALHEKITSSPVMVIAAAEADFAPVLAQSLTPAFAAQARPVGVAAKPDTTAPANAALHASAQINHCFAVWPGPAIAEPDAAFVSVLAELLTNEVLHRTIREEGGAYGGQASHALDTGMITMMSYRDPRLSATYADFERAIAWVLESELSDESVEEAIICVLQGMDKPQSPYKEAVSSWSRKQIGVTDAMRTQYRQNALRCSATDLKAAAKKWLVNTKPSRAAFVGKTEQDMAALSVINLAGLL
;
A
#
# COMPACT_ATOMS: atom_id res chain seq x y z
N MET A 1 25.61 -17.45 4.08
CA MET A 1 24.23 -17.69 3.59
C MET A 1 23.51 -18.54 4.62
N THR A 2 22.28 -18.23 4.97
CA THR A 2 21.45 -18.99 5.91
C THR A 2 20.19 -19.47 5.18
N PHE A 3 19.79 -20.70 5.47
CA PHE A 3 18.50 -21.25 5.00
C PHE A 3 17.51 -21.21 6.16
N HIS A 4 16.30 -20.72 5.89
CA HIS A 4 15.23 -20.63 6.88
C HIS A 4 14.00 -21.38 6.38
N ALA A 5 13.39 -22.16 7.27
CA ALA A 5 12.08 -22.76 7.04
C ALA A 5 11.28 -22.70 8.34
N GLY A 6 10.01 -22.30 8.27
CA GLY A 6 9.16 -22.14 9.45
C GLY A 6 7.68 -22.17 9.11
N MET A 7 6.85 -22.15 10.14
CA MET A 7 5.40 -22.06 10.06
C MET A 7 4.88 -21.14 11.15
N GLU A 8 3.88 -20.35 10.84
CA GLU A 8 3.17 -19.44 11.74
C GLU A 8 1.74 -19.93 12.01
N GLY A 9 1.04 -19.34 12.99
CA GLY A 9 -0.35 -19.64 13.30
C GLY A 9 -0.62 -21.01 13.94
N LEU A 10 0.41 -21.66 14.50
CA LEU A 10 0.30 -23.00 15.04
C LEU A 10 -0.16 -23.01 16.51
N LYS A 11 -1.07 -23.93 16.85
CA LYS A 11 -1.31 -24.26 18.26
C LYS A 11 -0.08 -24.97 18.84
N LYS A 12 0.19 -24.76 20.13
CA LYS A 12 1.33 -25.36 20.85
C LYS A 12 1.44 -26.88 20.62
N SER A 13 0.30 -27.59 20.54
CA SER A 13 0.23 -29.02 20.28
C SER A 13 0.62 -29.44 18.86
N GLN A 14 0.70 -28.50 17.92
CA GLN A 14 1.00 -28.75 16.50
C GLN A 14 2.48 -28.55 16.14
N VAL A 15 3.26 -27.91 17.02
CA VAL A 15 4.67 -27.55 16.76
C VAL A 15 5.51 -28.78 16.38
N GLY A 16 5.38 -29.89 17.12
CA GLY A 16 6.11 -31.12 16.81
C GLY A 16 5.76 -31.70 15.43
N LYS A 17 4.47 -31.64 15.05
CA LYS A 17 4.02 -32.09 13.72
C LYS A 17 4.51 -31.17 12.60
N ALA A 18 4.51 -29.87 12.82
CA ALA A 18 5.03 -28.90 11.87
C ALA A 18 6.53 -29.11 11.63
N ARG A 19 7.29 -29.26 12.72
CA ARG A 19 8.72 -29.61 12.66
C ARG A 19 8.97 -30.86 11.82
N SER A 20 8.29 -31.98 12.12
CA SER A 20 8.45 -33.22 11.34
C SER A 20 8.15 -33.00 9.87
N ARG A 21 7.07 -32.28 9.53
CA ARG A 21 6.72 -32.00 8.13
C ARG A 21 7.79 -31.21 7.37
N ILE A 22 8.46 -30.24 8.02
CA ILE A 22 9.57 -29.50 7.40
C ILE A 22 10.72 -30.46 7.09
N TRP A 23 11.09 -31.31 8.06
CA TRP A 23 12.15 -32.28 7.86
C TRP A 23 11.80 -33.32 6.80
N ASP A 24 10.60 -33.87 6.81
CA ASP A 24 10.11 -34.84 5.82
C ASP A 24 10.13 -34.24 4.40
N ALA A 25 9.76 -32.97 4.26
CA ALA A 25 9.79 -32.26 2.97
C ALA A 25 11.25 -32.09 2.45
N LEU A 26 12.18 -31.72 3.32
CA LEU A 26 13.59 -31.59 2.97
C LEU A 26 14.22 -32.94 2.63
N GLU A 27 13.95 -34.00 3.43
CA GLU A 27 14.41 -35.35 3.13
C GLU A 27 13.84 -35.86 1.80
N LYS A 28 12.57 -35.63 1.55
CA LYS A 28 11.94 -35.96 0.26
C LYS A 28 12.63 -35.23 -0.90
N ALA A 29 12.88 -33.93 -0.77
CA ALA A 29 13.57 -33.14 -1.79
C ALA A 29 15.02 -33.63 -2.03
N ALA A 30 15.72 -34.10 -0.98
CA ALA A 30 17.05 -34.67 -1.09
C ALA A 30 17.06 -36.03 -1.84
N VAL A 31 15.99 -36.82 -1.73
CA VAL A 31 15.85 -38.16 -2.36
C VAL A 31 15.24 -38.02 -3.76
N ASP A 32 14.07 -37.42 -3.87
CA ASP A 32 13.29 -37.35 -5.12
C ASP A 32 13.80 -36.24 -6.05
N GLY A 33 14.37 -35.18 -5.48
CA GLY A 33 14.70 -33.94 -6.18
C GLY A 33 13.53 -32.96 -6.21
N VAL A 34 13.76 -31.80 -6.83
CA VAL A 34 12.73 -30.80 -7.15
C VAL A 34 12.44 -30.91 -8.66
N PRO A 35 11.18 -30.88 -9.10
CA PRO A 35 10.85 -30.91 -10.54
C PRO A 35 11.60 -29.80 -11.31
N TYR A 36 12.11 -30.15 -12.49
CA TYR A 36 12.87 -29.20 -13.31
C TYR A 36 12.05 -27.95 -13.68
N SER A 37 10.74 -28.10 -13.97
CA SER A 37 9.84 -26.98 -14.23
C SER A 37 9.80 -25.99 -13.08
N THR A 38 9.72 -26.48 -11.84
CA THR A 38 9.72 -25.64 -10.62
C THR A 38 11.05 -24.86 -10.48
N LEU A 39 12.17 -25.51 -10.76
CA LEU A 39 13.49 -24.84 -10.74
C LEU A 39 13.60 -23.78 -11.84
N GLN A 40 13.10 -24.08 -13.04
CA GLN A 40 13.05 -23.11 -14.13
C GLN A 40 12.16 -21.91 -13.81
N ALA A 41 10.98 -22.13 -13.21
CA ALA A 41 10.10 -21.05 -12.78
C ALA A 41 10.79 -20.15 -11.75
N SER A 42 11.43 -20.74 -10.73
CA SER A 42 12.20 -19.98 -9.73
C SER A 42 13.35 -19.18 -10.34
N LEU A 43 14.08 -19.76 -11.32
CA LEU A 43 15.17 -19.06 -12.01
C LEU A 43 14.65 -17.90 -12.86
N ARG A 44 13.51 -18.10 -13.54
CA ARG A 44 12.82 -17.02 -14.26
C ARG A 44 12.39 -15.89 -13.32
N ASP A 45 11.85 -16.22 -12.13
CA ASP A 45 11.45 -15.23 -11.14
C ASP A 45 12.65 -14.41 -10.65
N ILE A 46 13.81 -15.03 -10.44
CA ILE A 46 15.05 -14.33 -10.11
C ILE A 46 15.46 -13.39 -11.25
N ARG A 47 15.44 -13.86 -12.51
CA ARG A 47 15.73 -13.01 -13.68
C ARG A 47 14.77 -11.84 -13.79
N PHE A 48 13.48 -12.07 -13.58
CA PHE A 48 12.47 -11.05 -13.58
C PHE A 48 12.76 -9.98 -12.52
N GLN A 49 12.96 -10.37 -11.25
CA GLN A 49 13.26 -9.45 -10.15
C GLN A 49 14.53 -8.62 -10.39
N GLN A 50 15.55 -9.20 -11.05
CA GLN A 50 16.77 -8.49 -11.40
C GLN A 50 16.56 -7.43 -12.50
N ARG A 51 15.64 -7.68 -13.41
CA ARG A 51 15.35 -6.77 -14.54
C ARG A 51 14.30 -5.72 -14.22
N GLU A 52 13.35 -6.02 -13.33
CA GLU A 52 12.25 -5.12 -13.05
C GLU A 52 12.73 -3.82 -12.38
N ILE A 53 12.49 -2.69 -13.05
CA ILE A 53 12.75 -1.36 -12.50
C ILE A 53 11.56 -0.99 -11.63
N THR A 54 11.70 -1.16 -10.33
CA THR A 54 10.64 -0.84 -9.37
C THR A 54 10.79 0.57 -8.84
N SER A 55 9.66 1.17 -8.42
CA SER A 55 9.63 2.42 -7.67
C SER A 55 8.86 2.26 -6.36
N GLY A 56 8.98 1.10 -5.72
CA GLY A 56 8.36 0.77 -4.44
C GLY A 56 8.66 1.79 -3.33
N GLY A 57 8.80 1.36 -2.09
CA GLY A 57 9.07 2.26 -0.96
C GLY A 57 10.37 3.08 -1.05
N LEU A 58 11.37 2.61 -1.85
CA LEU A 58 12.66 3.28 -2.04
C LEU A 58 12.86 3.70 -3.50
N PRO A 59 13.53 4.85 -3.76
CA PRO A 59 13.99 5.19 -5.10
C PRO A 59 14.89 4.09 -5.67
N TYR A 60 14.73 3.77 -6.96
CA TYR A 60 15.46 2.65 -7.60
C TYR A 60 16.98 2.76 -7.47
N GLY A 61 17.55 3.98 -7.61
CA GLY A 61 18.99 4.20 -7.40
C GLY A 61 19.46 3.85 -5.98
N LEU A 62 18.65 4.13 -4.96
CA LEU A 62 18.95 3.74 -3.58
C LEU A 62 18.84 2.23 -3.40
N HIS A 63 17.86 1.58 -4.03
CA HIS A 63 17.76 0.12 -4.05
C HIS A 63 19.03 -0.52 -4.63
N LEU A 64 19.51 -0.03 -5.76
CA LEU A 64 20.77 -0.50 -6.36
C LEU A 64 21.95 -0.29 -5.41
N LEU A 65 22.06 0.88 -4.79
CA LEU A 65 23.14 1.17 -3.83
C LEU A 65 23.12 0.19 -2.65
N LEU A 66 21.94 -0.06 -2.07
CA LEU A 66 21.79 -0.98 -0.94
C LEU A 66 22.10 -2.44 -1.33
N ASN A 67 21.86 -2.84 -2.56
CA ASN A 67 22.23 -4.16 -3.06
C ASN A 67 23.76 -4.28 -3.30
N ALA A 68 24.42 -3.22 -3.73
CA ALA A 68 25.86 -3.19 -3.98
C ALA A 68 26.70 -3.10 -2.68
N LEU A 69 26.20 -2.37 -1.70
CA LEU A 69 26.93 -2.04 -0.48
C LEU A 69 27.50 -3.26 0.28
N PRO A 70 26.77 -4.38 0.46
CA PRO A 70 27.31 -5.57 1.13
C PRO A 70 28.49 -6.18 0.38
N PHE A 71 28.52 -6.12 -0.96
CA PHE A 71 29.63 -6.59 -1.77
C PHE A 71 30.88 -5.73 -1.54
N GLU A 72 30.72 -4.41 -1.62
CA GLU A 72 31.82 -3.46 -1.38
C GLU A 72 32.38 -3.58 0.04
N MET A 73 31.52 -3.64 1.05
CA MET A 73 31.93 -3.78 2.46
C MET A 73 32.70 -5.06 2.75
N ASN A 74 32.50 -6.10 1.96
CA ASN A 74 33.20 -7.38 2.08
C ASN A 74 34.35 -7.52 1.07
N GLY A 75 34.77 -6.45 0.40
CA GLY A 75 35.89 -6.45 -0.56
C GLY A 75 35.56 -7.12 -1.90
N GLY A 76 34.27 -7.25 -2.23
CA GLY A 76 33.82 -7.78 -3.51
C GLY A 76 33.77 -6.72 -4.62
N ASP A 77 33.63 -7.19 -5.85
CA ASP A 77 33.48 -6.33 -7.02
C ASP A 77 32.01 -5.88 -7.16
N VAL A 78 31.78 -4.59 -6.99
CA VAL A 78 30.44 -3.96 -7.09
C VAL A 78 29.78 -4.21 -8.45
N ILE A 79 30.56 -4.24 -9.54
CA ILE A 79 30.00 -4.46 -10.88
C ILE A 79 29.43 -5.87 -11.00
N ARG A 80 30.09 -6.85 -10.40
CA ARG A 80 29.59 -8.23 -10.35
C ARG A 80 28.29 -8.38 -9.53
N ALA A 81 28.01 -7.45 -8.61
CA ALA A 81 26.75 -7.46 -7.89
C ALA A 81 25.53 -7.19 -8.81
N PHE A 82 25.76 -6.54 -9.95
CA PHE A 82 24.73 -6.19 -10.93
C PHE A 82 24.74 -7.07 -12.18
N ASP A 83 25.88 -7.66 -12.53
CA ASP A 83 26.02 -8.56 -13.67
C ASP A 83 25.82 -10.01 -13.23
N LEU A 84 24.57 -10.37 -12.96
CA LEU A 84 24.18 -11.70 -12.51
C LEU A 84 23.88 -12.67 -13.67
N GLU A 85 23.73 -12.19 -14.91
CA GLU A 85 23.34 -13.05 -16.04
C GLU A 85 24.30 -14.23 -16.28
N PRO A 86 25.64 -14.07 -16.18
CA PRO A 86 26.56 -15.22 -16.29
C PRO A 86 26.33 -16.27 -15.20
N VAL A 87 26.02 -15.84 -13.96
CA VAL A 87 25.72 -16.76 -12.83
C VAL A 87 24.40 -17.47 -13.04
N LEU A 88 23.38 -16.74 -13.52
CA LEU A 88 22.07 -17.30 -13.81
C LEU A 88 22.11 -18.29 -14.97
N GLN A 89 22.95 -18.02 -15.98
CA GLN A 89 23.16 -18.95 -17.09
C GLN A 89 23.88 -20.23 -16.61
N GLN A 90 24.90 -20.10 -15.77
CA GLN A 90 25.56 -21.26 -15.17
C GLN A 90 24.57 -22.09 -14.34
N LEU A 91 23.72 -21.42 -13.52
CA LEU A 91 22.71 -22.11 -12.72
C LEU A 91 21.67 -22.81 -13.60
N ASP A 92 21.26 -22.20 -14.72
CA ASP A 92 20.36 -22.82 -15.69
C ASP A 92 20.91 -24.11 -16.29
N ASP A 93 22.24 -24.19 -16.48
CA ASP A 93 22.90 -25.40 -16.92
C ASP A 93 23.02 -26.44 -15.77
N GLU A 94 23.34 -26.02 -14.57
CA GLU A 94 23.52 -26.90 -13.40
C GLU A 94 22.20 -27.56 -12.95
N ILE A 95 21.06 -26.84 -13.00
CA ILE A 95 19.75 -27.38 -12.61
C ILE A 95 19.20 -28.46 -13.56
N LYS A 96 19.80 -28.62 -14.76
CA LYS A 96 19.47 -29.71 -15.68
C LYS A 96 19.94 -31.07 -15.16
N ASP A 97 20.97 -31.09 -14.29
CA ASP A 97 21.39 -32.30 -13.57
C ASP A 97 20.60 -32.44 -12.25
N PRO A 98 19.71 -33.44 -12.14
CA PRO A 98 18.94 -33.66 -10.90
C PRO A 98 19.83 -33.89 -9.67
N ALA A 99 21.09 -34.33 -9.84
CA ALA A 99 22.02 -34.58 -8.74
C ALA A 99 22.50 -33.29 -8.08
N PHE A 100 22.54 -32.17 -8.83
CA PHE A 100 22.98 -30.88 -8.33
C PHE A 100 22.13 -30.41 -7.15
N PHE A 101 20.82 -30.30 -7.35
CA PHE A 101 19.90 -29.81 -6.30
C PHE A 101 19.74 -30.78 -5.14
N LYS A 102 19.72 -32.10 -5.42
CA LYS A 102 19.75 -33.16 -4.38
C LYS A 102 20.96 -33.01 -3.48
N GLY A 103 22.13 -32.73 -4.06
CA GLY A 103 23.39 -32.51 -3.34
C GLY A 103 23.32 -31.29 -2.43
N LEU A 104 22.74 -30.18 -2.90
CA LEU A 104 22.59 -28.97 -2.09
C LEU A 104 21.62 -29.20 -0.89
N VAL A 105 20.51 -29.87 -1.11
CA VAL A 105 19.55 -30.17 -0.02
C VAL A 105 20.18 -31.16 0.98
N ARG A 106 20.91 -32.16 0.51
CA ARG A 106 21.66 -33.09 1.38
C ARG A 106 22.68 -32.34 2.24
N ALA A 107 23.43 -31.41 1.66
CA ALA A 107 24.37 -30.57 2.40
C ALA A 107 23.71 -29.71 3.48
N LEU A 108 22.47 -29.21 3.25
CA LEU A 108 21.67 -28.53 4.28
C LEU A 108 21.27 -29.48 5.42
N LEU A 109 20.82 -30.70 5.08
CA LEU A 109 20.40 -31.71 6.06
C LEU A 109 21.59 -32.22 6.91
N ASP A 110 22.77 -32.37 6.31
CA ASP A 110 23.97 -32.85 6.98
C ASP A 110 24.69 -31.75 7.78
N ASN A 111 24.31 -30.47 7.61
CA ASN A 111 24.92 -29.36 8.33
C ASN A 111 24.60 -29.44 9.84
N PRO A 112 25.59 -29.56 10.72
CA PRO A 112 25.37 -29.61 12.17
C PRO A 112 25.05 -28.24 12.76
N THR A 113 25.38 -27.15 12.06
CA THR A 113 25.15 -25.78 12.54
C THR A 113 23.73 -25.35 12.21
N ARG A 114 22.81 -25.58 13.15
CA ARG A 114 21.40 -25.23 12.99
C ARG A 114 20.81 -24.69 14.29
N LEU A 115 19.86 -23.79 14.16
CA LEU A 115 19.06 -23.25 15.25
C LEU A 115 17.60 -23.58 15.02
N GLU A 116 16.94 -24.07 16.04
CA GLU A 116 15.48 -24.20 16.07
C GLU A 116 14.95 -23.24 17.13
N SER A 117 13.98 -22.42 16.78
CA SER A 117 13.32 -21.52 17.69
C SER A 117 11.79 -21.67 17.57
N THR A 118 11.10 -21.54 18.67
CA THR A 118 9.64 -21.53 18.73
C THR A 118 9.20 -20.36 19.59
N VAL A 119 8.37 -19.48 19.03
CA VAL A 119 7.79 -18.33 19.73
C VAL A 119 6.34 -18.65 20.07
N PHE A 120 5.95 -18.45 21.32
CA PHE A 120 4.58 -18.60 21.79
C PHE A 120 4.03 -17.26 22.23
N ALA A 121 2.76 -17.03 21.95
CA ALA A 121 2.04 -15.91 22.56
C ALA A 121 1.90 -16.14 24.06
N ASP A 122 2.27 -15.13 24.84
CA ASP A 122 2.13 -15.10 26.29
C ASP A 122 1.40 -13.82 26.70
N ALA A 123 0.20 -13.96 27.21
CA ALA A 123 -0.62 -12.83 27.66
C ALA A 123 0.02 -12.04 28.82
N GLY A 124 0.92 -12.67 29.59
CA GLY A 124 1.65 -12.05 30.70
C GLY A 124 2.97 -11.39 30.29
N TYR A 125 3.44 -11.57 29.06
CA TYR A 125 4.79 -11.18 28.63
C TYR A 125 5.08 -9.69 28.90
N ASP A 126 4.20 -8.80 28.45
CA ASP A 126 4.42 -7.35 28.60
C ASP A 126 4.37 -6.92 30.07
N ALA A 127 3.44 -7.46 30.84
CA ALA A 127 3.36 -7.17 32.27
C ALA A 127 4.64 -7.63 33.01
N ASN A 128 5.11 -8.83 32.74
CA ASN A 128 6.34 -9.39 33.30
C ASN A 128 7.57 -8.58 32.86
N ARG A 129 7.62 -8.15 31.61
CA ARG A 129 8.72 -7.32 31.08
C ARG A 129 8.77 -5.96 31.78
N ILE A 130 7.62 -5.30 31.94
CA ILE A 130 7.51 -4.01 32.64
C ILE A 130 7.94 -4.17 34.11
N GLU A 131 7.52 -5.24 34.80
CA GLU A 131 7.91 -5.52 36.17
C GLU A 131 9.43 -5.77 36.30
N GLN A 132 10.00 -6.56 35.40
CA GLN A 132 11.45 -6.82 35.36
C GLN A 132 12.26 -5.55 35.09
N GLU A 133 11.79 -4.71 34.15
CA GLU A 133 12.41 -3.41 33.85
C GLU A 133 12.36 -2.49 35.07
N ALA A 134 11.20 -2.35 35.71
CA ALA A 134 11.03 -1.56 36.90
C ALA A 134 11.94 -2.05 38.06
N ALA A 135 12.02 -3.35 38.27
CA ALA A 135 12.89 -3.95 39.25
C ALA A 135 14.38 -3.70 38.95
N SER A 136 14.77 -3.81 37.66
CA SER A 136 16.14 -3.52 37.23
C SER A 136 16.51 -2.06 37.44
N LEU A 137 15.61 -1.13 37.03
CA LEU A 137 15.81 0.31 37.25
C LEU A 137 15.91 0.66 38.74
N ALA A 138 15.04 0.10 39.56
CA ALA A 138 15.10 0.29 41.02
C ALA A 138 16.41 -0.24 41.62
N HIS A 139 16.90 -1.38 41.16
CA HIS A 139 18.19 -1.92 41.56
C HIS A 139 19.36 -1.00 41.18
N ILE A 140 19.36 -0.51 39.93
CA ILE A 140 20.35 0.46 39.44
C ILE A 140 20.31 1.72 40.32
N GLU A 141 19.12 2.29 40.52
CA GLU A 141 18.94 3.51 41.32
C GLU A 141 19.48 3.38 42.74
N GLN A 142 19.25 2.24 43.40
CA GLN A 142 19.75 1.96 44.75
C GLN A 142 21.28 1.88 44.83
N HIS A 143 21.95 1.53 43.73
CA HIS A 143 23.42 1.34 43.71
C HIS A 143 24.17 2.51 43.07
N LEU A 144 23.46 3.51 42.51
CA LEU A 144 24.07 4.72 41.97
C LEU A 144 24.77 5.51 43.08
N SER A 145 26.04 5.79 42.87
CA SER A 145 26.78 6.75 43.68
C SER A 145 26.25 8.19 43.48
N ALA A 146 26.53 9.07 44.43
CA ALA A 146 26.15 10.49 44.27
C ALA A 146 26.81 11.13 43.04
N GLU A 147 28.04 10.73 42.71
CA GLU A 147 28.77 11.21 41.53
C GLU A 147 28.12 10.74 40.21
N GLU A 148 27.73 9.48 40.14
CA GLU A 148 27.03 8.93 38.96
C GLU A 148 25.65 9.57 38.75
N ARG A 149 24.90 9.79 39.83
CA ARG A 149 23.61 10.50 39.78
C ARG A 149 23.79 11.93 39.26
N ALA A 150 24.76 12.68 39.80
CA ALA A 150 25.05 14.03 39.33
C ALA A 150 25.48 14.05 37.84
N ARG A 151 26.27 13.06 37.42
CA ARG A 151 26.66 12.92 36.01
C ARG A 151 25.45 12.68 35.11
N ILE A 152 24.53 11.76 35.45
CA ILE A 152 23.31 11.47 34.71
C ILE A 152 22.42 12.72 34.60
N GLU A 153 22.24 13.44 35.70
CA GLU A 153 21.49 14.70 35.72
C GLU A 153 22.11 15.76 34.83
N GLN A 154 23.43 15.90 34.84
CA GLN A 154 24.15 16.83 33.96
C GLN A 154 24.08 16.43 32.51
N GLU A 155 24.25 15.15 32.16
CA GLU A 155 24.14 14.63 30.80
C GLU A 155 22.73 14.80 30.28
N SER A 156 21.71 14.55 31.11
CA SER A 156 20.30 14.75 30.76
C SER A 156 19.99 16.23 30.50
N ALA A 157 20.46 17.13 31.36
CA ALA A 157 20.29 18.58 31.19
C ALA A 157 20.99 19.08 29.91
N GLU A 158 22.20 18.58 29.63
CA GLU A 158 22.94 18.92 28.40
C GLU A 158 22.25 18.37 27.15
N LEU A 159 21.70 17.15 27.20
CA LEU A 159 20.91 16.59 26.09
C LEU A 159 19.70 17.46 25.80
N LEU A 160 18.92 17.83 26.83
CA LEU A 160 17.77 18.72 26.68
C LEU A 160 18.18 20.09 26.12
N ARG A 161 19.33 20.63 26.57
CA ARG A 161 19.87 21.88 26.01
C ARG A 161 20.19 21.75 24.53
N ARG A 162 20.85 20.67 24.11
CA ARG A 162 21.19 20.40 22.70
C ARG A 162 19.94 20.22 21.85
N GLN A 163 18.95 19.51 22.34
CA GLN A 163 17.66 19.33 21.62
C GLN A 163 16.93 20.67 21.38
N ARG A 164 17.06 21.61 22.32
CA ARG A 164 16.46 22.96 22.21
C ARG A 164 17.31 23.95 21.44
N GLN A 165 18.57 23.62 21.19
CA GLN A 165 19.49 24.51 20.47
C GLN A 165 19.12 24.52 18.99
N ALA A 166 18.90 25.71 18.43
CA ALA A 166 18.71 25.87 16.99
C ALA A 166 19.95 25.32 16.24
N MET A 167 19.70 24.44 15.27
CA MET A 167 20.77 23.95 14.40
C MET A 167 21.31 25.09 13.53
N ASN A 168 22.64 25.12 13.36
CA ASN A 168 23.23 25.99 12.36
C ASN A 168 22.95 25.42 10.96
N LYS A 169 21.90 25.93 10.32
CA LYS A 169 21.49 25.51 8.99
C LYS A 169 22.44 25.98 7.88
N ASP A 170 23.30 26.99 8.16
CA ASP A 170 24.20 27.58 7.15
C ASP A 170 25.29 26.62 6.64
N VAL A 171 25.53 25.52 7.37
CA VAL A 171 26.48 24.48 6.94
C VAL A 171 25.89 23.50 5.91
N LEU A 172 24.58 23.52 5.69
CA LEU A 172 23.90 22.63 4.74
C LEU A 172 23.73 23.34 3.38
N PRO A 173 23.89 22.61 2.26
CA PRO A 173 23.53 23.16 0.96
C PRO A 173 22.02 23.46 0.93
N ARG A 174 21.65 24.65 0.49
CA ARG A 174 20.26 25.09 0.44
C ARG A 174 19.77 25.17 -1.00
N ILE A 175 18.65 24.52 -1.29
CA ILE A 175 17.91 24.67 -2.54
C ILE A 175 16.80 25.69 -2.30
N ARG A 176 16.69 26.68 -3.20
CA ARG A 176 15.64 27.69 -3.15
C ARG A 176 14.64 27.51 -4.27
N PRO A 177 13.41 28.04 -4.16
CA PRO A 177 12.43 28.01 -5.25
C PRO A 177 12.97 28.52 -6.60
N ALA A 178 13.88 29.50 -6.56
CA ALA A 178 14.54 30.05 -7.77
C ALA A 178 15.47 29.04 -8.48
N ASP A 179 15.97 28.04 -7.79
CA ASP A 179 16.86 27.00 -8.34
C ASP A 179 16.07 25.90 -9.05
N VAL A 180 14.74 25.89 -8.90
CA VAL A 180 13.85 24.82 -9.40
C VAL A 180 13.16 25.28 -10.69
N SER A 181 13.12 24.39 -11.69
CA SER A 181 12.41 24.66 -12.96
C SER A 181 10.93 25.00 -12.72
N PRO A 182 10.40 26.08 -13.31
CA PRO A 182 8.97 26.41 -13.22
C PRO A 182 8.06 25.49 -14.06
N VAL A 183 8.65 24.65 -14.91
CA VAL A 183 7.93 23.68 -15.74
C VAL A 183 8.17 22.28 -15.18
N PRO A 184 7.12 21.53 -14.87
CA PRO A 184 7.27 20.15 -14.42
C PRO A 184 7.82 19.26 -15.54
N LYS A 185 8.40 18.11 -15.17
CA LYS A 185 8.72 17.07 -16.15
C LYS A 185 7.44 16.72 -16.96
N PRO A 186 7.52 16.70 -18.31
CA PRO A 186 6.37 16.31 -19.13
C PRO A 186 5.82 14.94 -18.71
N SER A 187 4.51 14.79 -18.78
CA SER A 187 3.89 13.47 -18.59
C SER A 187 4.33 12.51 -19.68
N PHE A 188 4.33 11.22 -19.39
CA PHE A 188 4.50 10.19 -20.41
C PHE A 188 3.41 10.38 -21.50
N PRO A 189 3.80 10.40 -22.79
CA PRO A 189 2.83 10.57 -23.88
C PRO A 189 1.96 9.32 -24.01
N VAL A 190 0.74 9.39 -23.48
CA VAL A 190 -0.23 8.30 -23.53
C VAL A 190 -0.93 8.32 -24.90
N PRO A 191 -0.73 7.30 -25.76
CA PRO A 191 -1.42 7.21 -27.04
C PRO A 191 -2.94 7.09 -26.89
N GLU A 192 -3.69 7.47 -27.92
CA GLU A 192 -5.11 7.17 -27.97
C GLU A 192 -5.33 5.65 -28.10
N PRO A 193 -6.36 5.10 -27.46
CA PRO A 193 -6.65 3.68 -27.56
C PRO A 193 -6.87 3.25 -29.00
N VAL A 194 -6.23 2.17 -29.42
CA VAL A 194 -6.48 1.51 -30.70
C VAL A 194 -7.43 0.36 -30.43
N GLN A 195 -8.63 0.42 -31.02
CA GLN A 195 -9.72 -0.49 -30.64
C GLN A 195 -10.02 -0.41 -29.13
N GLN A 196 -9.70 -1.45 -28.37
CA GLN A 196 -9.89 -1.53 -26.92
C GLN A 196 -8.55 -1.54 -26.15
N ALA A 197 -7.41 -1.26 -26.83
CA ALA A 197 -6.08 -1.34 -26.24
C ALA A 197 -5.42 0.03 -26.08
N VAL A 198 -4.84 0.27 -24.91
CA VAL A 198 -3.88 1.33 -24.63
C VAL A 198 -2.49 0.71 -24.69
N ILE A 199 -1.69 1.16 -25.65
CA ILE A 199 -0.34 0.64 -25.91
C ILE A 199 0.66 1.63 -25.33
N LEU A 200 1.44 1.20 -24.34
CA LEU A 200 2.40 2.05 -23.62
C LEU A 200 3.83 1.57 -23.93
N PRO A 201 4.51 2.16 -24.92
CA PRO A 201 5.90 1.83 -25.23
C PRO A 201 6.83 2.43 -24.19
N ILE A 202 7.39 1.59 -23.34
CA ILE A 202 8.24 1.97 -22.20
C ILE A 202 9.61 1.30 -22.27
N ALA A 203 10.63 1.93 -21.64
CA ALA A 203 11.94 1.32 -21.44
C ALA A 203 11.89 0.38 -20.21
N SER A 204 11.38 -0.82 -20.40
CA SER A 204 11.04 -1.76 -19.32
C SER A 204 12.15 -2.74 -18.92
N ASN A 205 13.32 -2.64 -19.53
CA ASN A 205 14.44 -3.58 -19.32
C ASN A 205 14.06 -5.05 -19.59
N GLY A 206 13.26 -5.28 -20.66
CA GLY A 206 12.82 -6.61 -21.07
C GLY A 206 11.64 -7.17 -20.27
N ILE A 207 10.91 -6.34 -19.54
CA ILE A 207 9.68 -6.73 -18.85
C ILE A 207 8.46 -6.28 -19.65
N SER A 208 7.46 -7.13 -19.72
CA SER A 208 6.13 -6.82 -20.25
C SER A 208 5.09 -6.80 -19.14
N TYR A 209 4.14 -5.88 -19.23
CA TYR A 209 3.01 -5.72 -18.30
C TYR A 209 1.73 -5.74 -19.11
N ALA A 210 0.79 -6.58 -18.71
CA ALA A 210 -0.52 -6.69 -19.34
C ALA A 210 -1.61 -6.53 -18.29
N SER A 211 -2.64 -5.72 -18.60
CA SER A 211 -3.83 -5.57 -17.77
C SER A 211 -5.08 -5.66 -18.65
N ILE A 212 -6.07 -6.41 -18.18
CA ILE A 212 -7.40 -6.53 -18.76
C ILE A 212 -8.38 -5.97 -17.74
N LEU A 213 -8.96 -4.80 -18.04
CA LEU A 213 -9.86 -4.07 -17.16
C LEU A 213 -11.29 -4.24 -17.63
N PHE A 214 -12.15 -4.84 -16.82
CA PHE A 214 -13.58 -4.90 -17.00
C PHE A 214 -14.25 -3.72 -16.30
N ASP A 215 -14.98 -2.88 -17.05
CA ASP A 215 -15.70 -1.74 -16.49
C ASP A 215 -16.98 -2.23 -15.78
N VAL A 216 -16.98 -2.06 -14.46
CA VAL A 216 -18.08 -2.44 -13.57
C VAL A 216 -18.70 -1.21 -12.89
N SER A 217 -18.55 -0.02 -13.48
CA SER A 217 -19.02 1.25 -12.92
C SER A 217 -20.54 1.32 -12.75
N ASP A 218 -21.31 0.52 -13.49
CA ASP A 218 -22.77 0.40 -13.41
C ASP A 218 -23.28 -0.60 -12.36
N PHE A 219 -22.35 -1.31 -11.66
CA PHE A 219 -22.73 -2.24 -10.61
C PHE A 219 -23.27 -1.48 -9.39
N SER A 220 -24.24 -2.08 -8.70
CA SER A 220 -24.88 -1.44 -7.54
C SER A 220 -23.94 -1.38 -6.33
N THR A 221 -24.21 -0.46 -5.41
CA THR A 221 -23.46 -0.33 -4.16
C THR A 221 -23.43 -1.61 -3.33
N ASP A 222 -24.51 -2.42 -3.39
CA ASP A 222 -24.59 -3.71 -2.72
C ASP A 222 -23.63 -4.77 -3.31
N GLU A 223 -23.14 -4.53 -4.53
CA GLU A 223 -22.18 -5.42 -5.19
C GLU A 223 -20.72 -5.05 -4.88
N TRP A 224 -20.42 -3.86 -4.35
CA TRP A 224 -19.04 -3.39 -4.17
C TRP A 224 -18.20 -4.29 -3.25
N ASN A 225 -18.75 -4.72 -2.12
CA ASN A 225 -18.08 -5.67 -1.23
C ASN A 225 -17.88 -7.05 -1.90
N TRP A 226 -18.83 -7.47 -2.75
CA TRP A 226 -18.70 -8.70 -3.53
C TRP A 226 -17.65 -8.61 -4.63
N LEU A 227 -17.48 -7.44 -5.25
CA LEU A 227 -16.40 -7.18 -6.21
C LEU A 227 -15.02 -7.27 -5.54
N ASN A 228 -14.90 -6.71 -4.34
CA ASN A 228 -13.68 -6.82 -3.54
C ASN A 228 -13.37 -8.28 -3.15
N LEU A 229 -14.37 -9.00 -2.65
CA LEU A 229 -14.24 -10.42 -2.34
C LEU A 229 -13.83 -11.22 -3.58
N TYR A 230 -14.51 -10.99 -4.70
CA TYR A 230 -14.20 -11.64 -5.98
C TYR A 230 -12.75 -11.41 -6.40
N ALA A 231 -12.30 -10.16 -6.45
CA ALA A 231 -10.94 -9.81 -6.83
C ALA A 231 -9.91 -10.51 -5.92
N SER A 232 -10.14 -10.50 -4.61
CA SER A 232 -9.23 -11.11 -3.64
C SER A 232 -9.16 -12.65 -3.74
N LEU A 233 -10.24 -13.32 -4.13
CA LEU A 233 -10.26 -14.80 -4.22
C LEU A 233 -9.72 -15.32 -5.56
N MET A 234 -9.92 -14.57 -6.64
CA MET A 234 -9.66 -15.04 -8.01
C MET A 234 -8.26 -15.61 -8.26
N PRO A 235 -7.15 -15.00 -7.76
CA PRO A 235 -5.81 -15.55 -7.97
C PRO A 235 -5.61 -16.94 -7.36
N ASP A 236 -6.43 -17.30 -6.38
CA ASP A 236 -6.28 -18.51 -5.56
C ASP A 236 -7.30 -19.61 -5.90
N LEU A 237 -8.13 -19.41 -6.93
CA LEU A 237 -9.11 -20.40 -7.38
C LEU A 237 -8.56 -21.28 -8.50
N GLY A 238 -9.23 -22.43 -8.70
CA GLY A 238 -8.96 -23.34 -9.81
C GLY A 238 -9.33 -22.74 -11.18
N VAL A 239 -8.78 -23.30 -12.25
CA VAL A 239 -8.99 -22.87 -13.64
C VAL A 239 -9.23 -24.07 -14.54
N ALA A 240 -10.30 -24.08 -15.29
CA ALA A 240 -10.70 -25.13 -16.23
C ALA A 240 -10.74 -26.51 -15.55
N ASP A 241 -9.89 -27.43 -15.94
CA ASP A 241 -9.78 -28.77 -15.33
C ASP A 241 -8.78 -28.84 -14.16
N LYS A 242 -8.09 -27.74 -13.87
CA LYS A 242 -7.08 -27.66 -12.80
C LYS A 242 -7.73 -27.30 -11.47
N THR A 243 -7.42 -28.07 -10.41
CA THR A 243 -7.73 -27.68 -9.04
C THR A 243 -6.96 -26.41 -8.67
N TYR A 244 -7.32 -25.75 -7.56
CA TYR A 244 -6.63 -24.54 -7.11
C TYR A 244 -5.12 -24.76 -6.94
N GLU A 245 -4.66 -25.92 -6.45
CA GLU A 245 -3.23 -26.25 -6.31
C GLU A 245 -2.56 -26.39 -7.68
N ALA A 246 -3.19 -27.09 -8.61
CA ALA A 246 -2.68 -27.26 -9.96
C ALA A 246 -2.71 -25.94 -10.75
N ALA A 247 -3.74 -25.11 -10.55
CA ALA A 247 -3.85 -23.79 -11.17
C ALA A 247 -2.81 -22.81 -10.64
N SER A 248 -2.51 -22.84 -9.34
CA SER A 248 -1.43 -22.05 -8.74
C SER A 248 -0.07 -22.43 -9.34
N ALA A 249 0.25 -23.73 -9.38
CA ALA A 249 1.48 -24.22 -9.99
C ALA A 249 1.58 -23.85 -11.49
N TRP A 250 0.48 -24.02 -12.23
CA TRP A 250 0.38 -23.67 -13.64
C TRP A 250 0.61 -22.17 -13.88
N ARG A 251 0.00 -21.29 -13.07
CA ARG A 251 0.25 -19.84 -13.18
C ARG A 251 1.70 -19.50 -12.87
N GLN A 252 2.30 -20.12 -11.84
CA GLN A 252 3.71 -19.94 -11.53
C GLN A 252 4.64 -20.44 -12.64
N ASP A 253 4.25 -21.47 -13.40
CA ASP A 253 5.03 -21.94 -14.55
C ASP A 253 4.92 -20.99 -15.76
N LEU A 254 3.88 -20.15 -15.83
CA LEU A 254 3.67 -19.23 -16.93
C LEU A 254 4.23 -17.82 -16.66
N VAL A 255 3.92 -17.24 -15.50
CA VAL A 255 4.24 -15.84 -15.19
C VAL A 255 4.79 -15.68 -13.76
N PRO A 256 5.75 -14.76 -13.55
CA PRO A 256 6.27 -14.47 -12.21
C PRO A 256 5.28 -13.70 -11.33
N ASP A 257 4.32 -12.99 -11.94
CA ASP A 257 3.35 -12.18 -11.20
C ASP A 257 2.00 -12.19 -11.93
N PHE A 258 0.94 -12.54 -11.19
CA PHE A 258 -0.45 -12.54 -11.64
C PHE A 258 -1.33 -12.08 -10.48
N ASP A 259 -2.20 -11.10 -10.74
CA ASP A 259 -3.09 -10.56 -9.72
C ASP A 259 -4.44 -10.14 -10.31
N VAL A 260 -5.44 -9.99 -9.43
CA VAL A 260 -6.77 -9.45 -9.77
C VAL A 260 -7.10 -8.33 -8.79
N ASN A 261 -7.34 -7.12 -9.32
CA ASN A 261 -7.50 -5.93 -8.51
C ASN A 261 -8.86 -5.26 -8.75
N LEU A 262 -9.43 -4.69 -7.70
CA LEU A 262 -10.56 -3.78 -7.78
C LEU A 262 -10.03 -2.34 -7.79
N ASN A 263 -10.17 -1.66 -8.92
CA ASN A 263 -9.73 -0.28 -9.10
C ASN A 263 -10.91 0.68 -9.09
N VAL A 264 -10.73 1.81 -8.42
CA VAL A 264 -11.69 2.91 -8.41
C VAL A 264 -11.00 4.22 -8.73
N ARG A 265 -11.63 5.06 -9.55
CA ARG A 265 -11.15 6.40 -9.89
C ARG A 265 -12.31 7.38 -9.85
N GLN A 266 -12.01 8.60 -9.41
CA GLN A 266 -12.94 9.73 -9.45
C GLN A 266 -12.39 10.79 -10.40
N ALA A 267 -13.20 11.23 -11.36
CA ALA A 267 -12.84 12.35 -12.22
C ALA A 267 -12.78 13.65 -11.41
N LEU A 268 -11.96 14.62 -11.84
CA LEU A 268 -11.94 15.97 -11.26
C LEU A 268 -13.32 16.65 -11.35
N ASP A 269 -14.07 16.38 -12.43
CA ASP A 269 -15.47 16.73 -12.49
C ASP A 269 -16.29 15.78 -11.61
N ALA A 270 -16.58 16.21 -10.39
CA ALA A 270 -17.36 15.44 -9.43
C ALA A 270 -18.80 15.13 -9.87
N SER A 271 -19.31 15.72 -10.97
CA SER A 271 -20.60 15.35 -11.54
C SER A 271 -20.57 14.02 -12.29
N LEU A 272 -19.37 13.60 -12.73
CA LEU A 272 -19.16 12.32 -13.40
C LEU A 272 -19.21 11.15 -12.41
N PRO A 273 -19.67 9.96 -12.84
CA PRO A 273 -19.68 8.77 -12.00
C PRO A 273 -18.26 8.30 -11.62
N LEU A 274 -18.17 7.47 -10.57
CA LEU A 274 -16.95 6.72 -10.31
C LEU A 274 -16.67 5.77 -11.47
N GLN A 275 -15.40 5.64 -11.82
CA GLN A 275 -14.91 4.62 -12.73
C GLN A 275 -14.43 3.45 -11.88
N ILE A 276 -15.15 2.33 -11.92
CA ILE A 276 -14.83 1.12 -11.16
C ILE A 276 -14.48 0.02 -12.16
N SER A 277 -13.37 -0.66 -11.96
CA SER A 277 -12.97 -1.76 -12.83
C SER A 277 -12.39 -2.92 -12.03
N VAL A 278 -12.68 -4.14 -12.49
CA VAL A 278 -11.94 -5.34 -12.10
C VAL A 278 -10.83 -5.54 -13.12
N GLU A 279 -9.60 -5.55 -12.64
CA GLU A 279 -8.39 -5.68 -13.43
C GLU A 279 -7.75 -7.04 -13.21
N PHE A 280 -7.58 -7.81 -14.28
CA PHE A 280 -6.70 -8.98 -14.32
C PHE A 280 -5.37 -8.52 -14.87
N CYS A 281 -4.30 -8.69 -14.13
CA CYS A 281 -2.98 -8.24 -14.54
C CYS A 281 -1.92 -9.32 -14.39
N ALA A 282 -0.93 -9.27 -15.28
CA ALA A 282 0.25 -10.13 -15.24
C ALA A 282 1.48 -9.37 -15.67
N LYS A 283 2.62 -9.79 -15.15
CA LYS A 283 3.94 -9.34 -15.57
C LYS A 283 4.76 -10.54 -16.02
N GLY A 284 5.69 -10.31 -16.92
CA GLY A 284 6.56 -11.38 -17.41
C GLY A 284 7.71 -10.86 -18.25
N LEU A 285 8.59 -11.76 -18.64
CA LEU A 285 9.65 -11.46 -19.57
C LEU A 285 9.07 -11.22 -20.97
N LYS A 286 9.65 -10.30 -21.73
CA LYS A 286 9.16 -9.94 -23.07
C LYS A 286 9.15 -11.12 -24.06
N GLU A 287 10.04 -12.09 -23.83
CA GLU A 287 10.15 -13.29 -24.64
C GLU A 287 9.04 -14.32 -24.33
N GLU A 288 8.27 -14.13 -23.27
CA GLU A 288 7.23 -15.06 -22.77
C GLU A 288 5.82 -14.43 -22.80
N GLN A 289 5.55 -13.51 -23.73
CA GLN A 289 4.24 -12.82 -23.82
C GLN A 289 3.08 -13.77 -24.12
N ASP A 290 3.29 -14.83 -24.86
CA ASP A 290 2.32 -15.91 -25.11
C ASP A 290 1.91 -16.62 -23.81
N LYS A 291 2.84 -16.86 -22.90
CA LYS A 291 2.54 -17.39 -21.55
C LYS A 291 1.70 -16.42 -20.72
N MET A 292 1.98 -15.11 -20.81
CA MET A 292 1.17 -14.10 -20.15
C MET A 292 -0.25 -14.07 -20.71
N GLN A 293 -0.39 -14.17 -22.02
CA GLN A 293 -1.69 -14.28 -22.69
C GLN A 293 -2.45 -15.50 -22.19
N GLU A 294 -1.82 -16.67 -22.17
CA GLU A 294 -2.40 -17.91 -21.68
C GLU A 294 -2.87 -17.77 -20.23
N ALA A 295 -2.00 -17.28 -19.32
CA ALA A 295 -2.34 -17.10 -17.90
C ALA A 295 -3.56 -16.19 -17.70
N LEU A 296 -3.64 -15.06 -18.42
CA LEU A 296 -4.75 -14.12 -18.33
C LEU A 296 -6.04 -14.69 -18.91
N LEU A 297 -6.00 -15.13 -20.18
CA LEU A 297 -7.21 -15.53 -20.90
C LEU A 297 -7.81 -16.84 -20.38
N GLU A 298 -6.99 -17.83 -20.04
CA GLU A 298 -7.49 -19.09 -19.46
C GLU A 298 -8.04 -18.88 -18.06
N THR A 299 -7.42 -18.01 -17.23
CA THR A 299 -7.97 -17.70 -15.91
C THR A 299 -9.33 -17.00 -16.02
N ILE A 300 -9.48 -16.03 -16.96
CA ILE A 300 -10.74 -15.34 -17.17
C ILE A 300 -11.81 -16.29 -17.71
N ALA A 301 -11.48 -17.15 -18.68
CA ALA A 301 -12.47 -18.03 -19.31
C ALA A 301 -12.82 -19.26 -18.48
N GLY A 302 -11.89 -19.73 -17.65
CA GLY A 302 -11.98 -21.02 -16.97
C GLY A 302 -12.10 -20.94 -15.44
N ALA A 303 -12.41 -19.79 -14.86
CA ALA A 303 -12.51 -19.62 -13.41
C ALA A 303 -13.49 -20.63 -12.77
N ARG A 304 -13.07 -21.29 -11.70
CA ARG A 304 -13.83 -22.33 -11.00
C ARG A 304 -14.36 -21.84 -9.68
N PHE A 305 -15.63 -22.16 -9.40
CA PHE A 305 -16.32 -21.83 -8.16
C PHE A 305 -16.93 -23.06 -7.49
N ASP A 306 -16.51 -24.25 -7.86
CA ASP A 306 -17.01 -25.53 -7.35
C ASP A 306 -16.14 -26.12 -6.22
N GLU A 307 -14.96 -25.55 -5.96
CA GLU A 307 -14.07 -25.96 -4.87
C GLU A 307 -14.49 -25.32 -3.54
N LEU A 308 -15.62 -25.78 -2.98
CA LEU A 308 -16.29 -25.13 -1.84
C LEU A 308 -15.40 -25.02 -0.59
N GLU A 309 -14.61 -26.06 -0.30
CA GLU A 309 -13.71 -26.07 0.85
C GLU A 309 -12.59 -25.00 0.70
N ARG A 310 -12.10 -24.81 -0.53
CA ARG A 310 -11.12 -23.77 -0.83
C ARG A 310 -11.71 -22.38 -0.66
N ILE A 311 -12.90 -22.14 -1.18
CA ILE A 311 -13.61 -20.85 -1.03
C ILE A 311 -13.84 -20.54 0.45
N ALA A 312 -14.32 -21.52 1.24
CA ALA A 312 -14.52 -21.33 2.66
C ALA A 312 -13.22 -21.01 3.40
N PHE A 313 -12.13 -21.71 3.07
CA PHE A 313 -10.80 -21.48 3.65
C PHE A 313 -10.29 -20.06 3.35
N LEU A 314 -10.39 -19.60 2.10
CA LEU A 314 -9.94 -18.27 1.70
C LEU A 314 -10.74 -17.16 2.40
N ILE A 315 -12.06 -17.33 2.52
CA ILE A 315 -12.91 -16.38 3.25
C ILE A 315 -12.57 -16.38 4.74
N ASP A 316 -12.36 -17.53 5.37
CA ASP A 316 -11.95 -17.61 6.78
C ASP A 316 -10.60 -16.90 7.00
N SER A 317 -9.63 -17.11 6.10
CA SER A 317 -8.36 -16.40 6.13
C SER A 317 -8.53 -14.89 6.00
N MET A 318 -9.34 -14.42 5.04
CA MET A 318 -9.64 -12.99 4.90
C MET A 318 -10.29 -12.38 6.16
N VAL A 319 -11.23 -13.10 6.78
CA VAL A 319 -11.85 -12.62 8.01
C VAL A 319 -10.85 -12.53 9.15
N GLN A 320 -9.93 -13.50 9.26
CA GLN A 320 -8.84 -13.45 10.24
C GLN A 320 -7.89 -12.27 9.97
N ASP A 321 -7.54 -12.01 8.71
CA ASP A 321 -6.72 -10.87 8.33
C ASP A 321 -7.40 -9.54 8.70
N VAL A 322 -8.71 -9.40 8.44
CA VAL A 322 -9.50 -8.23 8.87
C VAL A 322 -9.51 -8.09 10.40
N GLN A 323 -9.63 -9.18 11.16
CA GLN A 323 -9.56 -9.15 12.62
C GLN A 323 -8.18 -8.69 13.13
N ASN A 324 -7.11 -9.14 12.50
CA ASN A 324 -5.74 -8.71 12.82
C ASN A 324 -5.54 -7.23 12.47
N ASP A 325 -6.00 -6.79 11.29
CA ASP A 325 -5.94 -5.41 10.84
C ASP A 325 -6.67 -4.44 11.79
N LEU A 326 -7.77 -4.88 12.42
CA LEU A 326 -8.46 -4.06 13.42
C LEU A 326 -7.57 -3.71 14.63
N ALA A 327 -6.61 -4.58 14.96
CA ALA A 327 -5.68 -4.34 16.06
C ALA A 327 -4.43 -3.56 15.60
N GLU A 328 -3.98 -3.74 14.37
CA GLU A 328 -2.69 -3.27 13.86
C GLU A 328 -2.79 -2.00 13.00
N ASP A 329 -3.84 -1.87 12.17
CA ASP A 329 -4.02 -0.78 11.21
C ASP A 329 -5.23 0.13 11.51
N GLY A 330 -5.44 0.45 12.78
CA GLY A 330 -6.50 1.38 13.21
C GLY A 330 -6.45 2.75 12.53
N LYS A 331 -5.26 3.16 12.05
CA LYS A 331 -5.05 4.36 11.25
C LYS A 331 -5.91 4.36 9.98
N ARG A 332 -5.99 3.24 9.25
CA ARG A 332 -6.77 3.10 8.02
C ARG A 332 -8.25 3.36 8.28
N TYR A 333 -8.83 2.72 9.27
CA TYR A 333 -10.26 2.87 9.61
C TYR A 333 -10.62 4.31 9.98
N ALA A 334 -9.80 4.96 10.81
CA ALA A 334 -10.03 6.37 11.16
C ALA A 334 -9.90 7.31 9.96
N SER A 335 -8.92 7.08 9.08
CA SER A 335 -8.73 7.85 7.86
C SER A 335 -9.94 7.74 6.93
N LEU A 336 -10.37 6.50 6.63
CA LEU A 336 -11.50 6.25 5.73
C LEU A 336 -12.80 6.87 6.26
N ALA A 337 -13.09 6.70 7.55
CA ALA A 337 -14.26 7.31 8.17
C ALA A 337 -14.24 8.84 8.14
N ALA A 338 -13.08 9.46 8.33
CA ALA A 338 -12.95 10.93 8.28
C ALA A 338 -13.06 11.47 6.84
N CYS A 339 -12.57 10.72 5.84
CA CYS A 339 -12.58 11.13 4.43
C CYS A 339 -13.94 10.90 3.74
N ALA A 340 -14.70 9.89 4.16
CA ALA A 340 -15.94 9.46 3.52
C ALA A 340 -16.94 10.59 3.20
N PRO A 341 -17.18 11.61 4.07
CA PRO A 341 -18.13 12.66 3.78
C PRO A 341 -17.78 13.58 2.60
N TRP A 342 -16.51 13.58 2.14
CA TRP A 342 -15.99 14.63 1.28
C TRP A 342 -15.82 14.24 -0.19
N SER A 343 -15.81 12.94 -0.51
CA SER A 343 -15.74 12.51 -1.90
C SER A 343 -16.43 11.16 -2.12
N ARG A 344 -16.85 10.90 -3.36
CA ARG A 344 -17.47 9.62 -3.73
C ARG A 344 -16.49 8.46 -3.66
N ILE A 345 -15.25 8.68 -4.06
CA ILE A 345 -14.21 7.65 -3.95
C ILE A 345 -13.97 7.28 -2.49
N SER A 346 -13.94 8.26 -1.58
CA SER A 346 -13.78 7.98 -0.15
C SER A 346 -14.99 7.27 0.47
N GLN A 347 -16.20 7.53 -0.04
CA GLN A 347 -17.40 6.77 0.35
C GLN A 347 -17.31 5.32 -0.10
N PHE A 348 -16.87 5.08 -1.35
CA PHE A 348 -16.61 3.74 -1.84
C PHE A 348 -15.57 3.03 -0.97
N GLU A 349 -14.43 3.67 -0.74
CA GLU A 349 -13.34 3.10 0.04
C GLU A 349 -13.76 2.79 1.49
N GLU A 350 -14.55 3.67 2.11
CA GLU A 350 -15.06 3.43 3.46
C GLU A 350 -16.08 2.28 3.49
N SER A 351 -16.95 2.17 2.48
CA SER A 351 -17.95 1.09 2.41
C SER A 351 -17.35 -0.28 2.13
N VAL A 352 -16.19 -0.34 1.48
CA VAL A 352 -15.53 -1.61 1.11
C VAL A 352 -14.39 -1.96 2.08
N PHE A 353 -13.55 -1.00 2.43
CA PHE A 353 -12.33 -1.20 3.22
C PHE A 353 -12.39 -0.61 4.62
N GLY A 354 -13.43 0.15 4.93
CA GLY A 354 -13.63 0.82 6.22
C GLY A 354 -14.54 0.07 7.17
N ALA A 355 -14.98 0.78 8.22
CA ALA A 355 -15.84 0.22 9.25
C ALA A 355 -17.21 -0.24 8.71
N SER A 356 -17.75 0.43 7.69
CA SER A 356 -19.02 0.04 7.06
C SER A 356 -18.93 -1.27 6.26
N GLY A 357 -17.74 -1.70 5.88
CA GLY A 357 -17.51 -3.00 5.23
C GLY A 357 -17.47 -4.18 6.19
N LEU A 358 -17.20 -3.97 7.48
CA LEU A 358 -17.03 -5.04 8.47
C LEU A 358 -18.25 -5.99 8.61
N PRO A 359 -19.50 -5.51 8.63
CA PRO A 359 -20.67 -6.38 8.71
C PRO A 359 -20.76 -7.39 7.57
N PHE A 360 -20.24 -7.08 6.40
CA PHE A 360 -20.17 -8.00 5.28
C PHE A 360 -19.27 -9.22 5.59
N PHE A 361 -18.11 -8.99 6.19
CA PHE A 361 -17.20 -10.06 6.62
C PHE A 361 -17.80 -10.91 7.75
N GLY A 362 -18.49 -10.29 8.71
CA GLY A 362 -19.23 -11.01 9.75
C GLY A 362 -20.33 -11.92 9.20
N GLN A 363 -21.07 -11.46 8.17
CA GLN A 363 -22.06 -12.28 7.48
C GLN A 363 -21.41 -13.43 6.71
N LEU A 364 -20.29 -13.20 6.02
CA LEU A 364 -19.54 -14.25 5.34
C LEU A 364 -19.07 -15.32 6.32
N GLN A 365 -18.52 -14.94 7.48
CA GLN A 365 -18.06 -15.86 8.50
C GLN A 365 -19.18 -16.77 9.01
N GLN A 366 -20.37 -16.21 9.24
CA GLN A 366 -21.55 -17.01 9.62
C GLN A 366 -21.96 -17.98 8.51
N GLN A 367 -21.94 -17.55 7.25
CA GLN A 367 -22.35 -18.36 6.10
C GLN A 367 -21.40 -19.53 5.84
N ILE A 368 -20.06 -19.32 5.94
CA ILE A 368 -19.09 -20.40 5.71
C ILE A 368 -19.16 -21.50 6.78
N GLY A 369 -19.73 -21.24 7.95
CA GLY A 369 -20.03 -22.26 8.97
C GLY A 369 -21.04 -23.31 8.53
N GLN A 370 -21.74 -23.12 7.41
CA GLN A 370 -22.77 -24.01 6.88
C GLN A 370 -22.48 -24.35 5.42
N GLN A 371 -22.53 -25.62 5.05
CA GLN A 371 -22.23 -26.05 3.68
C GLN A 371 -23.14 -25.39 2.62
N GLU A 372 -24.40 -25.16 2.93
CA GLU A 372 -25.34 -24.46 2.04
C GLU A 372 -25.00 -23.00 1.89
N GLY A 373 -24.49 -22.34 2.94
CA GLY A 373 -23.99 -20.97 2.89
C GLY A 373 -22.80 -20.83 1.92
N VAL A 374 -21.83 -21.76 1.99
CA VAL A 374 -20.70 -21.77 1.05
C VAL A 374 -21.16 -21.95 -0.40
N ARG A 375 -22.14 -22.83 -0.65
CA ARG A 375 -22.72 -23.00 -2.00
C ARG A 375 -23.39 -21.73 -2.50
N THR A 376 -24.09 -21.02 -1.63
CA THR A 376 -24.73 -19.75 -1.96
C THR A 376 -23.69 -18.70 -2.34
N ILE A 377 -22.60 -18.58 -1.57
CA ILE A 377 -21.48 -17.70 -1.87
C ILE A 377 -20.85 -18.06 -3.22
N ALA A 378 -20.54 -19.35 -3.44
CA ALA A 378 -19.93 -19.83 -4.68
C ALA A 378 -20.82 -19.54 -5.90
N SER A 379 -22.12 -19.75 -5.78
CA SER A 379 -23.10 -19.44 -6.85
C SER A 379 -23.15 -17.95 -7.15
N ARG A 380 -23.08 -17.10 -6.13
CA ARG A 380 -23.06 -15.65 -6.29
C ARG A 380 -21.76 -15.16 -6.93
N LEU A 381 -20.60 -15.70 -6.52
CA LEU A 381 -19.31 -15.41 -7.14
C LEU A 381 -19.29 -15.80 -8.62
N LYS A 382 -19.88 -16.96 -8.97
CA LYS A 382 -20.01 -17.40 -10.35
C LYS A 382 -20.89 -16.44 -11.18
N ALA A 383 -22.06 -16.07 -10.67
CA ALA A 383 -22.93 -15.11 -11.35
C ALA A 383 -22.26 -13.74 -11.50
N LEU A 384 -21.51 -13.30 -10.49
CA LEU A 384 -20.73 -12.08 -10.53
C LEU A 384 -19.63 -12.16 -11.61
N HIS A 385 -18.92 -13.28 -11.68
CA HIS A 385 -17.90 -13.52 -12.71
C HIS A 385 -18.51 -13.43 -14.13
N GLU A 386 -19.65 -14.06 -14.40
CA GLU A 386 -20.35 -13.98 -15.67
C GLU A 386 -20.76 -12.54 -16.00
N LYS A 387 -21.21 -11.78 -15.01
CA LYS A 387 -21.56 -10.36 -15.16
C LYS A 387 -20.32 -9.50 -15.45
N ILE A 388 -19.22 -9.69 -14.70
CA ILE A 388 -17.94 -8.97 -14.90
C ILE A 388 -17.39 -9.25 -16.30
N THR A 389 -17.27 -10.53 -16.68
CA THR A 389 -16.67 -10.93 -17.96
C THR A 389 -17.50 -10.58 -19.18
N SER A 390 -18.78 -10.22 -19.01
CA SER A 390 -19.63 -9.65 -20.07
C SER A 390 -19.59 -8.11 -20.11
N SER A 391 -18.95 -7.46 -19.16
CA SER A 391 -18.80 -6.00 -19.09
C SER A 391 -17.82 -5.50 -20.14
N PRO A 392 -17.82 -4.19 -20.44
CA PRO A 392 -16.85 -3.60 -21.37
C PRO A 392 -15.41 -3.76 -20.92
N VAL A 393 -14.53 -3.91 -21.87
CA VAL A 393 -13.11 -4.20 -21.63
C VAL A 393 -12.20 -3.13 -22.20
N MET A 394 -11.15 -2.85 -21.44
CA MET A 394 -9.96 -2.15 -21.88
C MET A 394 -8.72 -3.00 -21.60
N VAL A 395 -7.85 -3.12 -22.59
CA VAL A 395 -6.55 -3.78 -22.46
C VAL A 395 -5.46 -2.70 -22.30
N ILE A 396 -4.55 -2.85 -21.34
CA ILE A 396 -3.33 -2.04 -21.24
C ILE A 396 -2.15 -2.96 -21.49
N ALA A 397 -1.35 -2.65 -22.50
CA ALA A 397 -0.13 -3.36 -22.82
C ALA A 397 1.06 -2.40 -22.71
N ALA A 398 1.94 -2.65 -21.74
CA ALA A 398 3.14 -1.85 -21.53
C ALA A 398 4.39 -2.74 -21.64
N ALA A 399 5.26 -2.41 -22.58
CA ALA A 399 6.51 -3.12 -22.87
C ALA A 399 7.43 -2.23 -23.71
N GLU A 400 8.59 -2.75 -24.10
CA GLU A 400 9.45 -2.10 -25.10
C GLU A 400 8.68 -1.86 -26.41
N ALA A 401 9.08 -0.84 -27.16
CA ALA A 401 8.32 -0.32 -28.32
C ALA A 401 7.92 -1.38 -29.37
N ASP A 402 8.78 -2.37 -29.59
CA ASP A 402 8.52 -3.44 -30.56
C ASP A 402 7.60 -4.54 -30.00
N PHE A 403 7.52 -4.66 -28.66
CA PHE A 403 6.78 -5.72 -27.99
C PHE A 403 5.39 -5.28 -27.51
N ALA A 404 5.20 -4.02 -27.11
CA ALA A 404 3.91 -3.55 -26.61
C ALA A 404 2.75 -3.70 -27.62
N PRO A 405 2.90 -3.41 -28.92
CA PRO A 405 1.85 -3.66 -29.91
C PRO A 405 1.53 -5.15 -30.10
N VAL A 406 2.54 -6.02 -30.05
CA VAL A 406 2.38 -7.47 -30.19
C VAL A 406 1.54 -8.00 -29.03
N LEU A 407 1.86 -7.60 -27.79
CA LEU A 407 1.11 -7.97 -26.60
C LEU A 407 -0.35 -7.49 -26.66
N ALA A 408 -0.58 -6.25 -27.08
CA ALA A 408 -1.94 -5.73 -27.26
C ALA A 408 -2.74 -6.53 -28.32
N GLN A 409 -2.11 -6.86 -29.45
CA GLN A 409 -2.73 -7.64 -30.54
C GLN A 409 -3.03 -9.09 -30.14
N SER A 410 -2.26 -9.68 -29.22
CA SER A 410 -2.53 -11.03 -28.73
C SER A 410 -3.74 -11.10 -27.79
N LEU A 411 -3.98 -10.06 -27.00
CA LEU A 411 -5.04 -10.02 -25.98
C LEU A 411 -6.39 -9.48 -26.52
N THR A 412 -6.36 -8.45 -27.36
CA THR A 412 -7.57 -7.73 -27.81
C THR A 412 -8.61 -8.59 -28.52
N PRO A 413 -8.25 -9.57 -29.39
CA PRO A 413 -9.26 -10.35 -30.15
C PRO A 413 -10.20 -11.15 -29.26
N ALA A 414 -9.80 -11.54 -28.07
CA ALA A 414 -10.65 -12.27 -27.12
C ALA A 414 -11.89 -11.46 -26.69
N PHE A 415 -11.85 -10.13 -26.81
CA PHE A 415 -12.86 -9.20 -26.30
C PHE A 415 -13.52 -8.35 -27.41
N ALA A 416 -13.34 -8.70 -28.67
CA ALA A 416 -13.81 -7.90 -29.82
C ALA A 416 -15.34 -7.67 -29.84
N ALA A 417 -16.12 -8.55 -29.22
CA ALA A 417 -17.57 -8.45 -29.16
C ALA A 417 -18.11 -7.55 -28.04
N GLN A 418 -17.26 -7.08 -27.12
CA GLN A 418 -17.67 -6.29 -25.96
C GLN A 418 -17.69 -4.80 -26.31
N ALA A 419 -18.90 -4.25 -26.45
CA ALA A 419 -19.10 -2.84 -26.75
C ALA A 419 -18.76 -1.96 -25.54
N ARG A 420 -18.31 -0.72 -25.79
CA ARG A 420 -18.17 0.30 -24.72
C ARG A 420 -19.56 0.77 -24.30
N PRO A 421 -20.00 0.61 -23.05
CA PRO A 421 -21.13 1.34 -22.53
C PRO A 421 -20.70 2.68 -21.93
N VAL A 422 -21.65 3.57 -21.92
CA VAL A 422 -21.60 4.75 -21.05
C VAL A 422 -22.36 4.34 -19.79
N GLY A 423 -21.64 3.92 -18.76
CA GLY A 423 -22.22 3.53 -17.48
C GLY A 423 -22.88 4.71 -16.78
N VAL A 424 -24.06 4.49 -16.23
CA VAL A 424 -24.69 5.40 -15.24
C VAL A 424 -24.36 4.81 -13.89
N ALA A 425 -23.29 5.28 -13.27
CA ALA A 425 -22.93 4.82 -11.93
C ALA A 425 -23.97 5.22 -10.89
N ALA A 426 -24.16 4.35 -9.90
CA ALA A 426 -24.90 4.69 -8.68
C ALA A 426 -24.29 5.93 -8.02
N LYS A 427 -25.15 6.87 -7.61
CA LYS A 427 -24.71 8.03 -6.82
C LYS A 427 -24.71 7.62 -5.36
N PRO A 428 -23.57 7.61 -4.68
CA PRO A 428 -23.56 7.53 -3.22
C PRO A 428 -24.28 8.76 -2.64
N ASP A 429 -25.02 8.56 -1.56
CA ASP A 429 -25.65 9.67 -0.86
C ASP A 429 -24.59 10.52 -0.16
N THR A 430 -24.73 11.86 -0.23
CA THR A 430 -23.89 12.77 0.54
C THR A 430 -24.19 12.59 2.03
N THR A 431 -23.21 12.08 2.77
CA THR A 431 -23.30 11.93 4.23
C THR A 431 -22.89 13.21 4.94
N ALA A 432 -23.47 13.48 6.11
CA ALA A 432 -23.06 14.58 6.97
C ALA A 432 -21.62 14.37 7.48
N PRO A 433 -20.87 15.46 7.83
CA PRO A 433 -19.55 15.32 8.43
C PRO A 433 -19.56 14.33 9.59
N ALA A 434 -18.67 13.36 9.54
CA ALA A 434 -18.57 12.35 10.58
C ALA A 434 -17.86 12.92 11.81
N ASN A 435 -18.35 12.56 13.01
CA ASN A 435 -17.65 12.72 14.27
C ASN A 435 -17.70 11.36 14.97
N ALA A 436 -16.76 10.48 14.64
CA ALA A 436 -16.77 9.09 15.06
C ALA A 436 -15.52 8.70 15.86
N ALA A 437 -15.71 7.95 16.93
CA ALA A 437 -14.67 7.23 17.65
C ALA A 437 -14.83 5.73 17.36
N LEU A 438 -13.90 5.17 16.61
CA LEU A 438 -13.86 3.76 16.23
C LEU A 438 -13.10 3.00 17.32
N HIS A 439 -13.81 2.25 18.15
CA HIS A 439 -13.23 1.55 19.29
C HIS A 439 -12.84 0.11 18.93
N ALA A 440 -11.58 -0.23 19.22
CA ALA A 440 -11.07 -1.60 19.20
C ALA A 440 -10.07 -1.81 20.34
N SER A 441 -9.68 -3.06 20.60
CA SER A 441 -8.71 -3.39 21.66
C SER A 441 -7.30 -2.97 21.22
N ALA A 442 -6.90 -1.73 21.50
CA ALA A 442 -5.58 -1.18 21.25
C ALA A 442 -5.06 -0.36 22.45
N GLN A 443 -3.78 0.01 22.45
CA GLN A 443 -3.19 0.83 23.51
C GLN A 443 -2.97 2.30 23.09
N ILE A 444 -3.20 2.62 21.83
CA ILE A 444 -2.86 3.88 21.18
C ILE A 444 -4.04 4.39 20.37
N ASN A 445 -4.06 5.68 20.10
CA ASN A 445 -5.06 6.32 19.27
C ASN A 445 -4.47 6.76 17.92
N HIS A 446 -5.36 6.95 16.93
CA HIS A 446 -5.08 7.61 15.66
C HIS A 446 -6.17 8.63 15.41
N CYS A 447 -5.82 9.91 15.35
CA CYS A 447 -6.78 11.00 15.19
C CYS A 447 -6.71 11.58 13.78
N PHE A 448 -7.85 11.83 13.18
CA PHE A 448 -8.00 12.46 11.86
C PHE A 448 -8.99 13.58 11.90
N ALA A 449 -8.64 14.71 11.28
CA ALA A 449 -9.53 15.80 10.96
C ALA A 449 -9.37 16.12 9.47
N VAL A 450 -10.47 16.10 8.72
CA VAL A 450 -10.47 16.25 7.26
C VAL A 450 -11.41 17.37 6.85
N TRP A 451 -10.89 18.33 6.09
CA TRP A 451 -11.64 19.44 5.51
C TRP A 451 -11.80 19.26 4.01
N PRO A 452 -12.91 19.76 3.42
CA PRO A 452 -12.98 19.94 1.98
C PRO A 452 -12.02 21.06 1.58
N GLY A 453 -11.35 20.91 0.47
CA GLY A 453 -10.38 21.86 -0.07
C GLY A 453 -10.38 21.86 -1.60
N PRO A 454 -9.44 22.58 -2.23
CA PRO A 454 -9.37 22.73 -3.68
C PRO A 454 -8.68 21.54 -4.35
N ALA A 455 -9.25 21.01 -5.44
CA ALA A 455 -8.57 20.05 -6.30
C ALA A 455 -7.52 20.75 -7.20
N ILE A 456 -6.67 19.98 -7.88
CA ILE A 456 -5.55 20.51 -8.70
C ILE A 456 -5.96 21.55 -9.75
N ALA A 457 -7.19 21.50 -10.24
CA ALA A 457 -7.72 22.45 -11.20
C ALA A 457 -7.95 23.86 -10.62
N GLU A 458 -8.03 23.96 -9.29
CA GLU A 458 -8.31 25.23 -8.60
C GLU A 458 -7.02 25.99 -8.29
N PRO A 459 -7.03 27.33 -8.42
CA PRO A 459 -5.82 28.14 -8.19
C PRO A 459 -5.22 27.99 -6.79
N ASP A 460 -6.05 27.77 -5.77
CA ASP A 460 -5.63 27.67 -4.37
C ASP A 460 -4.98 26.32 -4.02
N ALA A 461 -5.09 25.29 -4.88
CA ALA A 461 -4.60 23.95 -4.59
C ALA A 461 -3.11 23.94 -4.20
N ALA A 462 -2.29 24.71 -4.89
CA ALA A 462 -0.88 24.81 -4.58
C ALA A 462 -0.61 25.47 -3.22
N PHE A 463 -1.35 26.51 -2.88
CA PHE A 463 -1.20 27.22 -1.60
C PHE A 463 -1.62 26.32 -0.43
N VAL A 464 -2.66 25.51 -0.61
CA VAL A 464 -3.12 24.55 0.40
C VAL A 464 -2.08 23.43 0.58
N SER A 465 -1.46 22.95 -0.50
CA SER A 465 -0.39 21.94 -0.37
C SER A 465 0.82 22.50 0.38
N VAL A 466 1.25 23.73 0.06
CA VAL A 466 2.35 24.40 0.78
C VAL A 466 1.97 24.66 2.24
N LEU A 467 0.71 25.04 2.52
CA LEU A 467 0.20 25.21 3.87
C LEU A 467 0.28 23.89 4.67
N ALA A 468 -0.10 22.77 4.08
CA ALA A 468 -0.04 21.46 4.73
C ALA A 468 1.39 21.08 5.13
N GLU A 469 2.37 21.29 4.24
CA GLU A 469 3.79 21.07 4.55
C GLU A 469 4.29 22.00 5.64
N LEU A 470 3.95 23.30 5.58
CA LEU A 470 4.31 24.27 6.61
C LEU A 470 3.75 23.85 7.99
N LEU A 471 2.47 23.50 8.06
CA LEU A 471 1.83 23.03 9.31
C LEU A 471 2.51 21.78 9.86
N THR A 472 2.89 20.85 9.00
CA THR A 472 3.59 19.63 9.39
C THR A 472 4.92 19.95 10.05
N ASN A 473 5.76 20.75 9.37
CA ASN A 473 7.14 20.98 9.77
C ASN A 473 7.26 21.96 10.95
N GLU A 474 6.49 23.03 10.94
CA GLU A 474 6.64 24.09 11.96
C GLU A 474 5.84 23.82 13.24
N VAL A 475 4.72 23.09 13.14
CA VAL A 475 3.81 22.95 14.30
C VAL A 475 3.55 21.49 14.66
N LEU A 476 2.96 20.71 13.76
CA LEU A 476 2.40 19.40 14.12
C LEU A 476 3.48 18.40 14.55
N HIS A 477 4.64 18.43 13.91
CA HIS A 477 5.75 17.57 14.31
C HIS A 477 6.16 17.84 15.77
N ARG A 478 6.30 19.09 16.16
CA ARG A 478 6.67 19.47 17.53
C ARG A 478 5.56 19.17 18.52
N THR A 479 4.34 19.68 18.29
CA THR A 479 3.26 19.61 19.29
C THR A 479 2.72 18.19 19.48
N ILE A 480 2.65 17.41 18.39
CA ILE A 480 2.09 16.05 18.43
C ILE A 480 3.14 15.02 18.79
N ARG A 481 4.33 15.07 18.17
CA ARG A 481 5.38 14.07 18.40
C ARG A 481 6.25 14.41 19.61
N GLU A 482 6.90 15.60 19.61
CA GLU A 482 7.91 15.91 20.63
C GLU A 482 7.28 16.23 21.99
N GLU A 483 6.22 17.05 22.01
CA GLU A 483 5.53 17.46 23.24
C GLU A 483 4.42 16.47 23.62
N GLY A 484 3.71 15.95 22.63
CA GLY A 484 2.54 15.10 22.82
C GLY A 484 2.83 13.61 22.97
N GLY A 485 4.02 13.14 22.61
CA GLY A 485 4.44 11.75 22.76
C GLY A 485 3.88 10.79 21.70
N ALA A 486 3.22 11.30 20.64
CA ALA A 486 2.80 10.50 19.50
C ALA A 486 4.01 10.09 18.65
N TYR A 487 3.89 9.01 17.87
CA TYR A 487 4.94 8.63 16.93
C TYR A 487 5.09 9.63 15.78
N GLY A 488 4.00 10.27 15.35
CA GLY A 488 4.01 11.32 14.33
C GLY A 488 2.70 12.09 14.24
N GLY A 489 2.81 13.30 13.70
CA GLY A 489 1.69 14.17 13.33
C GLY A 489 2.00 14.88 12.03
N GLN A 490 1.02 15.00 11.14
CA GLN A 490 1.21 15.65 9.85
C GLN A 490 -0.09 16.28 9.33
N ALA A 491 0.07 17.22 8.40
CA ALA A 491 -0.99 17.67 7.51
C ALA A 491 -0.67 17.22 6.08
N SER A 492 -1.69 16.99 5.27
CA SER A 492 -1.55 16.61 3.86
C SER A 492 -2.70 17.16 3.03
N HIS A 493 -2.49 17.26 1.72
CA HIS A 493 -3.48 17.71 0.75
C HIS A 493 -3.57 16.73 -0.42
N ALA A 494 -4.76 16.23 -0.73
CA ALA A 494 -5.03 15.33 -1.83
C ALA A 494 -5.46 16.13 -3.07
N LEU A 495 -4.63 16.13 -4.13
CA LEU A 495 -4.83 16.97 -5.32
C LEU A 495 -5.99 16.55 -6.22
N ASP A 496 -6.41 15.31 -6.16
CA ASP A 496 -7.52 14.73 -6.94
C ASP A 496 -8.89 15.01 -6.31
N THR A 497 -8.99 14.87 -5.00
CA THR A 497 -10.24 15.07 -4.24
C THR A 497 -10.32 16.42 -3.55
N GLY A 498 -9.21 17.14 -3.44
CA GLY A 498 -9.12 18.42 -2.73
C GLY A 498 -9.08 18.31 -1.21
N MET A 499 -9.14 17.13 -0.62
CA MET A 499 -9.20 16.98 0.83
C MET A 499 -7.92 17.44 1.53
N ILE A 500 -8.11 18.16 2.64
CA ILE A 500 -7.04 18.59 3.55
C ILE A 500 -7.16 17.75 4.81
N THR A 501 -6.12 17.05 5.17
CA THR A 501 -6.12 16.14 6.32
C THR A 501 -5.07 16.57 7.33
N MET A 502 -5.45 16.65 8.62
CA MET A 502 -4.51 16.65 9.75
C MET A 502 -4.65 15.33 10.49
N MET A 503 -3.56 14.70 10.85
CA MET A 503 -3.59 13.42 11.53
C MET A 503 -2.51 13.27 12.58
N SER A 504 -2.78 12.39 13.57
CA SER A 504 -1.77 11.82 14.47
C SER A 504 -1.71 10.30 14.33
N TYR A 505 -0.52 9.75 14.57
CA TYR A 505 -0.23 8.34 14.45
C TYR A 505 0.41 7.80 15.72
N ARG A 506 -0.17 6.73 16.29
CA ARG A 506 0.24 6.13 17.58
C ARG A 506 0.30 7.19 18.69
N ASP A 507 -0.80 7.89 18.87
CA ASP A 507 -0.94 8.99 19.84
C ASP A 507 -1.49 8.45 21.18
N PRO A 508 -0.86 8.74 22.32
CA PRO A 508 -1.43 8.40 23.62
C PRO A 508 -2.62 9.28 24.00
N ARG A 509 -2.85 10.39 23.29
CA ARG A 509 -3.86 11.43 23.60
C ARG A 509 -5.00 11.37 22.58
N LEU A 510 -6.12 12.02 22.88
CA LEU A 510 -7.26 12.16 21.99
C LEU A 510 -7.69 13.64 21.87
N SER A 511 -8.35 14.21 22.90
CA SER A 511 -8.86 15.57 22.87
C SER A 511 -7.76 16.62 22.73
N ALA A 512 -6.64 16.41 23.39
CA ALA A 512 -5.47 17.30 23.30
C ALA A 512 -4.91 17.37 21.88
N THR A 513 -4.96 16.27 21.14
CA THR A 513 -4.51 16.20 19.74
C THR A 513 -5.40 17.03 18.82
N TYR A 514 -6.73 16.95 18.99
CA TYR A 514 -7.63 17.81 18.23
C TYR A 514 -7.45 19.29 18.58
N ALA A 515 -7.15 19.62 19.86
CA ALA A 515 -6.80 20.97 20.24
C ALA A 515 -5.46 21.42 19.62
N ASP A 516 -4.49 20.51 19.41
CA ASP A 516 -3.26 20.81 18.67
C ASP A 516 -3.54 21.15 17.21
N PHE A 517 -4.46 20.45 16.54
CA PHE A 517 -4.87 20.78 15.18
C PHE A 517 -5.46 22.21 15.10
N GLU A 518 -6.31 22.59 16.07
CA GLU A 518 -6.86 23.93 16.14
C GLU A 518 -5.79 24.99 16.44
N ARG A 519 -4.84 24.68 17.34
CA ARG A 519 -3.69 25.56 17.61
C ARG A 519 -2.79 25.75 16.40
N ALA A 520 -2.60 24.71 15.60
CA ALA A 520 -1.81 24.80 14.36
C ALA A 520 -2.45 25.76 13.35
N ILE A 521 -3.76 25.75 13.21
CA ILE A 521 -4.50 26.70 12.36
C ILE A 521 -4.36 28.14 12.91
N ALA A 522 -4.55 28.33 14.21
CA ALA A 522 -4.41 29.63 14.87
C ALA A 522 -2.98 30.17 14.70
N TRP A 523 -1.98 29.32 14.86
CA TRP A 523 -0.58 29.70 14.68
C TRP A 523 -0.27 30.27 13.30
N VAL A 524 -0.75 29.64 12.21
CA VAL A 524 -0.57 30.19 10.86
C VAL A 524 -1.17 31.58 10.72
N LEU A 525 -2.34 31.82 11.31
CA LEU A 525 -3.03 33.11 11.19
C LEU A 525 -2.37 34.22 11.99
N GLU A 526 -1.85 33.91 13.18
CA GLU A 526 -1.36 34.87 14.17
C GLU A 526 0.15 35.12 14.07
N SER A 527 0.93 34.10 13.66
CA SER A 527 2.40 34.20 13.61
C SER A 527 2.89 34.97 12.37
N GLU A 528 4.06 35.55 12.50
CA GLU A 528 4.86 36.03 11.37
C GLU A 528 5.57 34.83 10.74
N LEU A 529 5.14 34.44 9.53
CA LEU A 529 5.74 33.32 8.81
C LEU A 529 7.03 33.79 8.14
N SER A 530 8.14 33.10 8.42
CA SER A 530 9.43 33.44 7.81
C SER A 530 9.46 33.04 6.33
N ASP A 531 10.15 33.81 5.50
CA ASP A 531 10.36 33.45 4.09
C ASP A 531 11.06 32.10 3.98
N GLU A 532 11.95 31.77 4.91
CA GLU A 532 12.68 30.50 4.94
C GLU A 532 11.73 29.31 5.11
N SER A 533 10.83 29.34 6.10
CA SER A 533 9.85 28.26 6.33
C SER A 533 8.90 28.09 5.14
N VAL A 534 8.51 29.20 4.49
CA VAL A 534 7.68 29.16 3.29
C VAL A 534 8.44 28.53 2.12
N GLU A 535 9.70 28.94 1.88
CA GLU A 535 10.57 28.35 0.84
C GLU A 535 10.79 26.84 1.07
N GLU A 536 11.07 26.42 2.30
CA GLU A 536 11.21 25.00 2.66
C GLU A 536 9.94 24.19 2.33
N ALA A 537 8.77 24.69 2.71
CA ALA A 537 7.50 24.06 2.40
C ALA A 537 7.22 23.98 0.88
N ILE A 538 7.56 25.03 0.12
CA ILE A 538 7.48 25.01 -1.35
C ILE A 538 8.36 23.89 -1.93
N ILE A 539 9.59 23.78 -1.49
CA ILE A 539 10.52 22.74 -1.97
C ILE A 539 10.00 21.34 -1.65
N CYS A 540 9.44 21.10 -0.46
CA CYS A 540 8.82 19.82 -0.10
C CYS A 540 7.69 19.44 -1.07
N VAL A 541 6.79 20.37 -1.38
CA VAL A 541 5.70 20.15 -2.34
C VAL A 541 6.25 19.81 -3.74
N LEU A 542 7.24 20.54 -4.21
CA LEU A 542 7.83 20.33 -5.53
C LEU A 542 8.62 19.02 -5.62
N GLN A 543 9.29 18.60 -4.54
CA GLN A 543 9.95 17.32 -4.46
C GLN A 543 8.95 16.16 -4.67
N GLY A 544 7.74 16.26 -4.11
CA GLY A 544 6.68 15.29 -4.32
C GLY A 544 6.28 15.13 -5.79
N MET A 545 6.25 16.25 -6.54
CA MET A 545 5.97 16.26 -7.99
C MET A 545 7.11 15.69 -8.83
N ASP A 546 8.35 15.90 -8.41
CA ASP A 546 9.56 15.56 -9.16
C ASP A 546 10.13 14.18 -8.78
N LYS A 547 9.49 13.47 -7.83
CA LYS A 547 9.94 12.15 -7.39
C LYS A 547 10.07 11.20 -8.58
N PRO A 548 11.27 10.63 -8.82
CA PRO A 548 11.46 9.66 -9.90
C PRO A 548 10.53 8.45 -9.77
N GLN A 549 9.98 8.03 -10.90
CA GLN A 549 9.13 6.84 -10.99
C GLN A 549 9.77 5.83 -11.94
N SER A 550 9.42 4.54 -11.79
CA SER A 550 9.77 3.56 -12.82
C SER A 550 9.04 3.86 -14.12
N PRO A 551 9.59 3.45 -15.28
CA PRO A 551 8.97 3.72 -16.59
C PRO A 551 7.52 3.24 -16.67
N TYR A 552 7.21 2.06 -16.12
CA TYR A 552 5.85 1.54 -16.05
C TYR A 552 4.94 2.42 -15.20
N LYS A 553 5.38 2.76 -13.98
CA LYS A 553 4.58 3.59 -13.08
C LYS A 553 4.34 4.99 -13.65
N GLU A 554 5.33 5.58 -14.31
CA GLU A 554 5.18 6.89 -14.96
C GLU A 554 4.12 6.84 -16.08
N ALA A 555 4.18 5.80 -16.93
CA ALA A 555 3.23 5.61 -18.03
C ALA A 555 1.80 5.38 -17.53
N VAL A 556 1.61 4.46 -16.57
CA VAL A 556 0.28 4.16 -16.00
C VAL A 556 -0.25 5.34 -15.19
N SER A 557 0.60 6.06 -14.44
CA SER A 557 0.18 7.28 -13.72
C SER A 557 -0.24 8.38 -14.70
N SER A 558 0.44 8.52 -15.84
CA SER A 558 0.07 9.48 -16.88
C SER A 558 -1.24 9.10 -17.54
N TRP A 559 -1.46 7.80 -17.81
CA TRP A 559 -2.74 7.30 -18.29
C TRP A 559 -3.85 7.55 -17.27
N SER A 560 -3.65 7.22 -16.00
CA SER A 560 -4.65 7.45 -14.95
C SER A 560 -5.02 8.92 -14.81
N ARG A 561 -4.02 9.83 -14.81
CA ARG A 561 -4.28 11.29 -14.80
C ARG A 561 -5.15 11.73 -15.99
N LYS A 562 -4.87 11.20 -17.19
CA LYS A 562 -5.68 11.48 -18.39
C LYS A 562 -7.13 11.01 -18.19
N GLN A 563 -7.36 9.84 -17.58
CA GLN A 563 -8.71 9.31 -17.31
C GLN A 563 -9.51 10.20 -16.35
N ILE A 564 -8.87 10.75 -15.34
CA ILE A 564 -9.54 11.61 -14.35
C ILE A 564 -9.58 13.10 -14.77
N GLY A 565 -9.04 13.45 -15.94
CA GLY A 565 -9.09 14.81 -16.48
C GLY A 565 -7.97 15.75 -16.03
N VAL A 566 -6.88 15.23 -15.40
CA VAL A 566 -5.70 16.03 -15.04
C VAL A 566 -4.82 16.25 -16.27
N THR A 567 -4.60 17.51 -16.63
CA THR A 567 -3.79 17.92 -17.79
C THR A 567 -2.40 18.42 -17.39
N ASP A 568 -1.45 18.42 -18.35
CA ASP A 568 -0.14 19.02 -18.12
C ASP A 568 -0.20 20.54 -17.91
N ALA A 569 -1.21 21.20 -18.47
CA ALA A 569 -1.45 22.62 -18.20
C ALA A 569 -1.83 22.86 -16.73
N MET A 570 -2.70 22.03 -16.15
CA MET A 570 -3.04 22.08 -14.72
C MET A 570 -1.82 21.83 -13.84
N ARG A 571 -1.02 20.82 -14.17
CA ARG A 571 0.24 20.52 -13.45
C ARG A 571 1.23 21.67 -13.49
N THR A 572 1.36 22.30 -14.67
CA THR A 572 2.25 23.47 -14.85
C THR A 572 1.74 24.66 -14.04
N GLN A 573 0.44 24.94 -14.09
CA GLN A 573 -0.16 26.04 -13.33
C GLN A 573 -0.03 25.81 -11.80
N TYR A 574 -0.29 24.60 -11.34
CA TYR A 574 -0.11 24.22 -9.94
C TYR A 574 1.34 24.46 -9.49
N ARG A 575 2.33 23.98 -10.27
CA ARG A 575 3.76 24.18 -9.98
C ARG A 575 4.13 25.65 -9.92
N GLN A 576 3.67 26.45 -10.87
CA GLN A 576 3.93 27.90 -10.89
C GLN A 576 3.27 28.61 -9.70
N ASN A 577 2.08 28.19 -9.32
CA ASN A 577 1.42 28.73 -8.12
C ASN A 577 2.18 28.35 -6.85
N ALA A 578 2.68 27.10 -6.72
CA ALA A 578 3.50 26.71 -5.58
C ALA A 578 4.79 27.55 -5.48
N LEU A 579 5.50 27.76 -6.60
CA LEU A 579 6.74 28.54 -6.64
C LEU A 579 6.57 30.01 -6.24
N ARG A 580 5.40 30.61 -6.47
CA ARG A 580 5.11 32.01 -6.12
C ARG A 580 4.38 32.18 -4.79
N CYS A 581 4.13 31.08 -4.07
CA CYS A 581 3.39 31.09 -2.82
C CYS A 581 4.06 32.01 -1.78
N SER A 582 3.27 32.85 -1.12
CA SER A 582 3.72 33.76 -0.08
C SER A 582 3.03 33.49 1.26
N ALA A 583 3.57 34.04 2.34
CA ALA A 583 2.95 34.01 3.66
C ALA A 583 1.50 34.54 3.65
N THR A 584 1.22 35.55 2.83
CA THR A 584 -0.14 36.11 2.66
C THR A 584 -1.08 35.10 2.02
N ASP A 585 -0.62 34.37 0.99
CA ASP A 585 -1.43 33.34 0.32
C ASP A 585 -1.73 32.17 1.28
N LEU A 586 -0.76 31.76 2.11
CA LEU A 586 -0.95 30.72 3.11
C LEU A 586 -1.99 31.09 4.17
N LYS A 587 -1.94 32.33 4.70
CA LYS A 587 -2.95 32.83 5.65
C LYS A 587 -4.33 32.93 5.02
N ALA A 588 -4.42 33.35 3.76
CA ALA A 588 -5.67 33.41 3.01
C ALA A 588 -6.25 31.99 2.80
N ALA A 589 -5.41 31.03 2.41
CA ALA A 589 -5.80 29.63 2.25
C ALA A 589 -6.26 29.00 3.57
N ALA A 590 -5.52 29.21 4.68
CA ALA A 590 -5.92 28.73 6.00
C ALA A 590 -7.29 29.29 6.43
N LYS A 591 -7.50 30.60 6.26
CA LYS A 591 -8.77 31.23 6.59
C LYS A 591 -9.93 30.69 5.74
N LYS A 592 -9.71 30.55 4.42
CA LYS A 592 -10.75 30.08 3.49
C LYS A 592 -11.14 28.64 3.74
N TRP A 593 -10.17 27.74 3.86
CA TRP A 593 -10.37 26.31 3.80
C TRP A 593 -10.40 25.61 5.16
N LEU A 594 -9.69 26.12 6.18
CA LEU A 594 -9.62 25.49 7.50
C LEU A 594 -10.50 26.19 8.55
N VAL A 595 -10.70 27.53 8.45
CA VAL A 595 -11.51 28.27 9.43
C VAL A 595 -12.97 28.36 8.99
N ASN A 596 -13.23 28.69 7.72
CA ASN A 596 -14.60 28.91 7.22
C ASN A 596 -15.35 27.60 6.95
N THR A 597 -14.67 26.45 7.01
CA THR A 597 -15.25 25.12 6.83
C THR A 597 -15.11 24.30 8.11
N LYS A 598 -16.04 23.36 8.33
CA LYS A 598 -15.96 22.44 9.47
C LYS A 598 -15.35 21.12 9.02
N PRO A 599 -14.38 20.55 9.76
CA PRO A 599 -13.84 19.23 9.42
C PRO A 599 -14.82 18.12 9.77
N SER A 600 -14.67 17.00 9.08
CA SER A 600 -15.04 15.69 9.57
C SER A 600 -13.94 15.19 10.51
N ARG A 601 -14.31 14.56 11.62
CA ARG A 601 -13.35 14.02 12.61
C ARG A 601 -13.61 12.53 12.80
N ALA A 602 -12.56 11.75 12.75
CA ALA A 602 -12.62 10.36 13.18
C ALA A 602 -11.35 9.99 13.95
N ALA A 603 -11.53 9.18 14.97
CA ALA A 603 -10.41 8.63 15.72
C ALA A 603 -10.56 7.13 15.86
N PHE A 604 -9.46 6.39 15.70
CA PHE A 604 -9.37 5.05 16.22
C PHE A 604 -8.92 5.12 17.67
N VAL A 605 -9.64 4.47 18.58
CA VAL A 605 -9.41 4.59 20.02
C VAL A 605 -9.26 3.23 20.67
N GLY A 606 -8.18 3.06 21.44
CA GLY A 606 -7.90 1.83 22.15
C GLY A 606 -8.57 1.73 23.52
N LYS A 607 -8.83 2.85 24.18
CA LYS A 607 -9.49 2.91 25.48
C LYS A 607 -10.67 3.89 25.40
N THR A 608 -11.78 3.52 26.02
CA THR A 608 -12.91 4.43 26.20
C THR A 608 -12.55 5.44 27.30
N GLU A 609 -11.99 6.59 26.92
CA GLU A 609 -11.71 7.69 27.83
C GLU A 609 -12.95 8.59 28.00
N GLN A 610 -13.05 9.23 29.15
CA GLN A 610 -14.18 10.14 29.49
C GLN A 610 -14.26 11.35 28.56
N ASP A 611 -13.26 11.61 27.75
CA ASP A 611 -13.09 12.80 26.88
C ASP A 611 -13.70 12.65 25.48
N MET A 612 -14.41 11.55 25.20
CA MET A 612 -15.03 11.31 23.88
C MET A 612 -16.40 11.98 23.69
N ALA A 613 -16.81 12.91 24.54
CA ALA A 613 -18.15 13.51 24.55
C ALA A 613 -18.57 14.19 23.23
N ALA A 614 -17.64 14.48 22.32
CA ALA A 614 -17.91 15.07 21.01
C ALA A 614 -17.93 14.07 19.85
N LEU A 615 -17.62 12.78 20.08
CA LEU A 615 -17.52 11.74 19.06
C LEU A 615 -18.54 10.63 19.32
N SER A 616 -19.21 10.16 18.26
CA SER A 616 -20.10 9.00 18.32
C SER A 616 -19.25 7.72 18.36
N VAL A 617 -19.40 6.91 19.41
CA VAL A 617 -18.61 5.69 19.58
C VAL A 617 -19.19 4.55 18.75
N ILE A 618 -18.32 3.93 17.93
CA ILE A 618 -18.61 2.73 17.13
C ILE A 618 -17.67 1.63 17.60
N ASN A 619 -18.24 0.53 18.10
CA ASN A 619 -17.44 -0.65 18.50
C ASN A 619 -17.18 -1.53 17.28
N LEU A 620 -15.94 -1.52 16.77
CA LEU A 620 -15.56 -2.26 15.56
C LEU A 620 -15.65 -3.79 15.76
N ALA A 621 -15.25 -4.29 16.92
CA ALA A 621 -15.35 -5.74 17.21
C ALA A 621 -16.78 -6.26 17.21
N GLY A 622 -17.77 -5.40 17.44
CA GLY A 622 -19.19 -5.76 17.38
C GLY A 622 -19.80 -5.76 15.99
N LEU A 623 -19.02 -5.34 14.96
CA LEU A 623 -19.44 -5.30 13.56
C LEU A 623 -19.04 -6.57 12.78
N LEU A 624 -18.08 -7.32 13.29
CA LEU A 624 -17.64 -8.63 12.78
C LEU A 624 -18.46 -9.77 13.48
#